data_23b9e29b0afcc82045f4f2b37af83233
#
_entry.id   23b9e29b0afcc82045f4f2b37af83233
#
_cell.length_a   1.000
_cell.length_b   1.000
_cell.length_c   1.000
_cell.angle_alpha   90.00
_cell.angle_beta   90.00
_cell.angle_gamma   90.00
#
_symmetry.space_group_name_H-M   'P 1'
#
loop_
_entity.id
_entity.type
_entity.pdbx_description
1 polymer ?
#
loop_
_entity_poly.entity_id
_entity_poly.type
_entity_poly.pdbx_seq_one_letter_code
_entity_poly.pdbx_strand_id
1 'polypeptide(L)'
;MIEKRHGSHIFLITLILTIALGSVVLGCSMIWAVGSPQLVAVKLESQLANLVEDVQAAESVLASAQSAKPVGKYDALLADEALCRQQNIYAKTAASPNETTIVFAGDILFDDHYAVKVKMNQRGRGIEGSISQEMLDVMRSADIFMVNNEFPYSDRGTPTENKKFTFRAKPEYASYLLDMGADIVSLANNHAYDYGKIAFLDTLDTLNGIGMPYVGAGRNLEEAIKPVYFIVNDQKIAFVAATQIERTENPDTKEATQNSPGVFRCWNVDKLLEVVANAKQVSDYVIVYIHWGTEATDQLDWAQKDQAVKISNAGADLIIGDHPHVLQQFGYCEDTPVMYSLGNFLFNSKAQDTCLVKLTLDANGFKSLQFIPGRQQDCSVTMLHGTEKERVLSYMRKISPGVTIDGDGFVTKKG
;
A
#
# COMPACT_ATOMS: atom_id res chain seq x y z
N MET A 1 1.96 7.19 28.13
CA MET A 1 3.35 7.67 28.18
C MET A 1 3.48 9.18 27.93
N ILE A 2 2.51 9.81 27.27
CA ILE A 2 2.48 11.26 26.94
C ILE A 2 2.21 12.14 28.16
N GLU A 3 1.37 11.74 29.12
CA GLU A 3 1.11 12.50 30.36
C GLU A 3 2.31 12.66 31.28
N LYS A 4 3.25 11.69 31.31
CA LYS A 4 4.47 11.80 32.12
C LYS A 4 5.50 12.80 31.58
N ARG A 5 5.52 13.08 30.28
CA ARG A 5 6.44 14.08 29.69
C ARG A 5 5.97 15.52 29.92
N HIS A 6 4.66 15.79 29.84
CA HIS A 6 4.10 17.13 30.13
C HIS A 6 4.35 17.56 31.57
N GLY A 7 4.20 16.65 32.53
CA GLY A 7 4.50 16.93 33.95
C GLY A 7 5.97 17.25 34.23
N SER A 8 6.89 16.62 33.47
CA SER A 8 8.33 16.86 33.63
C SER A 8 8.77 18.25 33.16
N HIS A 9 8.19 18.77 32.07
CA HIS A 9 8.55 20.11 31.54
C HIS A 9 7.94 21.24 32.37
N ILE A 10 6.70 21.10 32.84
CA ILE A 10 6.07 22.06 33.75
C ILE A 10 6.87 22.12 35.08
N PHE A 11 7.28 20.96 35.59
CA PHE A 11 8.09 20.88 36.79
C PHE A 11 9.45 21.59 36.63
N LEU A 12 10.13 21.42 35.49
CA LEU A 12 11.42 22.04 35.20
C LEU A 12 11.31 23.57 35.12
N ILE A 13 10.28 24.07 34.42
CA ILE A 13 10.01 25.52 34.28
C ILE A 13 9.67 26.13 35.66
N THR A 14 8.82 25.47 36.45
CA THR A 14 8.48 25.92 37.79
C THR A 14 9.70 25.93 38.70
N LEU A 15 10.58 24.95 38.57
CA LEU A 15 11.82 24.86 39.32
C LEU A 15 12.80 25.99 38.96
N ILE A 16 12.97 26.30 37.67
CA ILE A 16 13.84 27.41 37.21
C ILE A 16 13.30 28.77 37.68
N LEU A 17 12.01 29.01 37.60
CA LEU A 17 11.36 30.24 38.09
C LEU A 17 11.49 30.36 39.60
N THR A 18 11.37 29.27 40.34
CA THR A 18 11.49 29.26 41.81
C THR A 18 12.91 29.52 42.25
N ILE A 19 13.91 28.98 41.55
CA ILE A 19 15.34 29.23 41.82
C ILE A 19 15.70 30.68 41.48
N ALA A 20 15.20 31.24 40.38
CA ALA A 20 15.41 32.60 39.95
C ALA A 20 14.80 33.61 40.96
N LEU A 21 13.55 33.40 41.39
CA LEU A 21 12.92 34.19 42.45
C LEU A 21 13.64 34.10 43.79
N GLY A 22 14.09 32.90 44.18
CA GLY A 22 14.85 32.66 45.38
C GLY A 22 16.19 33.41 45.39
N SER A 23 16.87 33.45 44.25
CA SER A 23 18.15 34.19 44.09
C SER A 23 17.97 35.71 44.19
N VAL A 24 16.88 36.27 43.66
CA VAL A 24 16.54 37.69 43.77
C VAL A 24 16.22 38.06 45.21
N VAL A 25 15.44 37.26 45.93
CA VAL A 25 15.09 37.50 47.36
C VAL A 25 16.31 37.39 48.25
N LEU A 26 17.23 36.44 48.05
CA LEU A 26 18.50 36.31 48.79
C LEU A 26 19.44 37.49 48.47
N GLY A 27 19.51 37.92 47.21
CA GLY A 27 20.26 39.12 46.77
C GLY A 27 19.77 40.38 47.47
N CYS A 28 18.46 40.60 47.54
CA CYS A 28 17.85 41.73 48.23
C CYS A 28 18.13 41.75 49.74
N SER A 29 18.10 40.57 50.41
CA SER A 29 18.34 40.48 51.85
C SER A 29 19.80 40.74 52.24
N MET A 30 20.80 40.40 51.40
CA MET A 30 22.21 40.69 51.62
C MET A 30 22.57 42.17 51.32
N ILE A 31 21.85 42.83 50.40
CA ILE A 31 22.11 44.21 50.04
C ILE A 31 21.62 45.22 51.10
N TRP A 32 20.59 44.83 51.87
CA TRP A 32 20.12 45.67 53.01
C TRP A 32 21.13 45.80 54.11
N ALA A 33 22.14 44.97 54.12
CA ALA A 33 23.19 44.94 55.19
C ALA A 33 24.44 45.81 54.92
N VAL A 34 24.69 46.23 53.66
CA VAL A 34 25.96 46.88 53.28
C VAL A 34 25.80 47.91 52.13
N GLY A 35 25.44 49.16 52.35
CA GLY A 35 25.80 50.18 51.38
C GLY A 35 24.70 51.10 50.87
N SER A 36 25.07 52.16 50.17
CA SER A 36 24.26 53.28 49.70
C SER A 36 23.13 52.88 48.69
N PRO A 37 21.97 53.55 48.74
CA PRO A 37 20.79 53.22 47.89
C PRO A 37 21.02 53.21 46.37
N GLN A 38 21.98 54.02 45.89
CA GLN A 38 22.25 54.15 44.44
C GLN A 38 23.00 52.91 43.84
N LEU A 39 23.92 52.29 44.60
CA LEU A 39 24.63 51.09 44.16
C LEU A 39 23.70 49.86 44.12
N VAL A 40 22.70 49.84 44.98
CA VAL A 40 21.69 48.82 45.08
C VAL A 40 20.77 48.84 43.86
N ALA A 41 20.34 50.04 43.43
CA ALA A 41 19.47 50.21 42.27
C ALA A 41 20.12 49.73 40.95
N VAL A 42 21.39 50.12 40.69
CA VAL A 42 22.13 49.74 39.51
C VAL A 42 22.36 48.20 39.45
N LYS A 43 22.62 47.57 40.57
CA LYS A 43 22.85 46.13 40.66
C LYS A 43 21.53 45.32 40.49
N LEU A 44 20.41 45.89 40.97
CA LEU A 44 19.09 45.32 40.78
C LEU A 44 18.65 45.40 39.31
N GLU A 45 18.87 46.55 38.64
CA GLU A 45 18.56 46.73 37.24
C GLU A 45 19.37 45.80 36.34
N SER A 46 20.67 45.58 36.62
CA SER A 46 21.49 44.64 35.85
C SER A 46 21.07 43.18 36.07
N GLN A 47 20.66 42.81 37.29
CA GLN A 47 20.13 41.46 37.54
C GLN A 47 18.77 41.23 36.94
N LEU A 48 17.90 42.24 36.90
CA LEU A 48 16.61 42.22 36.25
C LEU A 48 16.79 42.09 34.73
N ALA A 49 17.71 42.84 34.11
CA ALA A 49 18.02 42.75 32.68
C ALA A 49 18.50 41.37 32.30
N ASN A 50 19.43 40.77 33.05
CA ASN A 50 19.89 39.39 32.80
C ASN A 50 18.75 38.36 32.98
N LEU A 51 17.87 38.56 33.95
CA LEU A 51 16.72 37.66 34.15
C LEU A 51 15.72 37.76 32.98
N VAL A 52 15.51 38.96 32.43
CA VAL A 52 14.65 39.15 31.25
C VAL A 52 15.25 38.48 30.01
N GLU A 53 16.59 38.60 29.81
CA GLU A 53 17.27 37.89 28.70
C GLU A 53 17.18 36.36 28.87
N ASP A 54 17.37 35.84 30.07
CA ASP A 54 17.24 34.40 30.34
C ASP A 54 15.81 33.90 30.11
N VAL A 55 14.78 34.66 30.47
CA VAL A 55 13.37 34.34 30.23
C VAL A 55 13.06 34.37 28.74
N GLN A 56 13.54 35.40 28.00
CA GLN A 56 13.36 35.49 26.56
C GLN A 56 14.08 34.37 25.82
N ALA A 57 15.28 33.98 26.26
CA ALA A 57 15.98 32.82 25.71
C ALA A 57 15.20 31.50 25.98
N ALA A 58 14.67 31.35 27.20
CA ALA A 58 13.85 30.20 27.54
C ALA A 58 12.53 30.12 26.76
N GLU A 59 11.87 31.27 26.55
CA GLU A 59 10.68 31.39 25.71
C GLU A 59 10.97 31.07 24.24
N SER A 60 12.11 31.51 23.70
CA SER A 60 12.51 31.19 22.32
C SER A 60 12.82 29.71 22.15
N VAL A 61 13.45 29.07 23.11
CA VAL A 61 13.68 27.59 23.13
C VAL A 61 12.36 26.84 23.27
N LEU A 62 11.44 27.34 24.09
CA LEU A 62 10.09 26.74 24.23
C LEU A 62 9.27 26.89 22.94
N ALA A 63 9.31 28.05 22.30
CA ALA A 63 8.63 28.30 21.03
C ALA A 63 9.23 27.43 19.91
N SER A 64 10.56 27.26 19.86
CA SER A 64 11.21 26.36 18.91
C SER A 64 10.88 24.88 19.17
N ALA A 65 10.78 24.47 20.45
CA ALA A 65 10.37 23.13 20.84
C ALA A 65 8.88 22.85 20.55
N GLN A 66 8.01 23.87 20.66
CA GLN A 66 6.59 23.77 20.33
C GLN A 66 6.32 23.82 18.82
N SER A 67 7.23 24.38 18.02
CA SER A 67 7.15 24.39 16.55
C SER A 67 7.77 23.17 15.90
N ALA A 68 8.50 22.32 16.63
CA ALA A 68 8.98 21.05 16.13
C ALA A 68 7.78 20.13 15.89
N LYS A 69 7.47 19.81 14.62
CA LYS A 69 6.55 18.71 14.30
C LYS A 69 6.98 17.49 15.13
N PRO A 70 6.03 16.75 15.71
CA PRO A 70 6.37 15.48 16.33
C PRO A 70 7.16 14.65 15.32
N VAL A 71 8.33 14.18 15.70
CA VAL A 71 9.17 13.31 14.85
C VAL A 71 8.40 12.02 14.66
N GLY A 72 8.02 11.72 13.40
CA GLY A 72 7.32 10.52 13.03
C GLY A 72 8.16 9.27 13.31
N LYS A 73 7.52 8.15 13.51
CA LYS A 73 8.17 6.83 13.79
C LYS A 73 9.21 6.47 12.74
N TYR A 74 8.98 6.90 11.49
CA TYR A 74 9.81 6.53 10.34
C TYR A 74 10.62 7.69 9.73
N ASP A 75 10.61 8.89 10.32
CA ASP A 75 11.31 10.06 9.77
C ASP A 75 12.82 9.81 9.59
N ALA A 76 13.47 9.14 10.56
CA ALA A 76 14.89 8.79 10.47
C ALA A 76 15.17 7.78 9.33
N LEU A 77 14.25 6.84 9.09
CA LEU A 77 14.35 5.87 7.99
C LEU A 77 14.16 6.56 6.63
N LEU A 78 13.17 7.44 6.53
CA LEU A 78 12.86 8.18 5.30
C LEU A 78 13.95 9.19 4.93
N ALA A 79 14.73 9.67 5.89
CA ALA A 79 15.88 10.53 5.64
C ALA A 79 17.07 9.80 4.97
N ASP A 80 17.12 8.47 5.05
CA ASP A 80 18.12 7.64 4.37
C ASP A 80 17.58 7.11 3.03
N GLU A 81 17.66 7.94 1.99
CA GLU A 81 17.18 7.57 0.64
C GLU A 81 17.89 6.33 0.07
N ALA A 82 19.17 6.11 0.40
CA ALA A 82 19.92 4.95 -0.10
C ALA A 82 19.37 3.67 0.50
N LEU A 83 19.10 3.67 1.80
CA LEU A 83 18.46 2.56 2.50
C LEU A 83 17.01 2.34 2.02
N CYS A 84 16.26 3.42 1.82
CA CYS A 84 14.90 3.32 1.26
C CYS A 84 14.91 2.63 -0.11
N ARG A 85 15.78 3.05 -1.03
CA ARG A 85 15.94 2.39 -2.34
C ARG A 85 16.38 0.93 -2.19
N GLN A 86 17.36 0.67 -1.32
CA GLN A 86 17.85 -0.69 -1.07
C GLN A 86 16.73 -1.61 -0.54
N GLN A 87 15.82 -1.10 0.27
CA GLN A 87 14.75 -1.86 0.93
C GLN A 87 13.39 -1.77 0.22
N ASN A 88 13.27 -1.14 -0.96
CA ASN A 88 12.00 -0.89 -1.66
C ASN A 88 10.99 -0.14 -0.79
N ILE A 89 11.43 0.92 -0.10
CA ILE A 89 10.60 1.75 0.74
C ILE A 89 10.25 3.06 0.01
N TYR A 90 8.96 3.37 -0.06
CA TYR A 90 8.41 4.54 -0.71
C TYR A 90 7.60 5.37 0.30
N ALA A 91 7.87 6.67 0.38
CA ALA A 91 7.06 7.59 1.17
C ALA A 91 5.87 8.08 0.35
N LYS A 92 4.69 8.17 0.98
CA LYS A 92 3.48 8.75 0.40
C LYS A 92 2.87 9.74 1.38
N THR A 93 2.36 10.84 0.84
CA THR A 93 1.57 11.79 1.62
C THR A 93 0.10 11.37 1.52
N ALA A 94 -0.54 11.11 2.63
CA ALA A 94 -1.94 10.75 2.65
C ALA A 94 -2.85 11.96 2.36
N ALA A 95 -3.99 11.71 1.74
CA ALA A 95 -5.04 12.70 1.54
C ALA A 95 -5.70 13.12 2.87
N SER A 96 -5.72 12.22 3.85
CA SER A 96 -6.23 12.45 5.22
C SER A 96 -5.13 12.17 6.25
N PRO A 97 -4.91 13.04 7.28
CA PRO A 97 -3.92 12.78 8.31
C PRO A 97 -4.30 11.64 9.27
N ASN A 98 -5.56 11.20 9.26
CA ASN A 98 -6.09 10.22 10.21
C ASN A 98 -6.40 8.86 9.58
N GLU A 99 -6.36 8.77 8.26
CA GLU A 99 -6.73 7.56 7.53
C GLU A 99 -5.79 7.35 6.35
N THR A 100 -5.45 6.09 6.08
CA THR A 100 -4.75 5.67 4.89
C THR A 100 -5.67 4.79 4.07
N THR A 101 -5.86 5.14 2.81
CA THR A 101 -6.73 4.42 1.88
C THR A 101 -5.90 3.64 0.86
N ILE A 102 -6.23 2.36 0.70
CA ILE A 102 -5.58 1.48 -0.27
C ILE A 102 -6.66 0.86 -1.15
N VAL A 103 -6.52 1.01 -2.46
CA VAL A 103 -7.47 0.46 -3.44
C VAL A 103 -6.80 -0.65 -4.24
N PHE A 104 -7.56 -1.71 -4.51
CA PHE A 104 -7.14 -2.84 -5.32
C PHE A 104 -8.07 -3.03 -6.50
N ALA A 105 -7.50 -3.32 -7.66
CA ALA A 105 -8.21 -3.78 -8.85
C ALA A 105 -7.61 -5.12 -9.32
N GLY A 106 -8.39 -5.91 -10.05
CA GLY A 106 -7.96 -7.18 -10.62
C GLY A 106 -7.14 -7.04 -11.90
N ASP A 107 -7.30 -8.00 -12.82
CA ASP A 107 -6.46 -8.18 -13.99
C ASP A 107 -6.67 -7.08 -15.05
N ILE A 108 -5.56 -6.53 -15.57
CA ILE A 108 -5.54 -5.62 -16.71
C ILE A 108 -4.77 -6.22 -17.89
N LEU A 109 -5.12 -5.80 -19.14
CA LEU A 109 -4.45 -6.21 -20.38
C LEU A 109 -4.43 -5.08 -21.41
N PHE A 110 -3.24 -4.72 -21.91
CA PHE A 110 -3.03 -3.67 -22.92
C PHE A 110 -2.36 -4.16 -24.21
N ASP A 111 -2.54 -5.42 -24.58
CA ASP A 111 -1.96 -6.00 -25.80
C ASP A 111 -2.70 -5.51 -27.05
N ASP A 112 -1.94 -5.03 -28.06
CA ASP A 112 -2.46 -4.50 -29.33
C ASP A 112 -3.28 -5.52 -30.15
N HIS A 113 -3.06 -6.83 -29.90
CA HIS A 113 -3.77 -7.91 -30.59
C HIS A 113 -5.09 -8.29 -29.89
N TYR A 114 -5.38 -7.69 -28.73
CA TYR A 114 -6.56 -7.98 -27.93
C TYR A 114 -7.56 -6.81 -27.93
N ALA A 115 -8.81 -7.17 -27.71
CA ALA A 115 -9.95 -6.26 -27.88
C ALA A 115 -9.85 -4.96 -27.06
N VAL A 116 -9.28 -5.02 -25.84
CA VAL A 116 -9.15 -3.85 -24.95
C VAL A 116 -8.37 -2.74 -25.65
N LYS A 117 -7.14 -3.05 -26.10
CA LYS A 117 -6.29 -2.02 -26.72
C LYS A 117 -6.83 -1.54 -28.06
N VAL A 118 -7.41 -2.44 -28.86
CA VAL A 118 -8.10 -2.07 -30.11
C VAL A 118 -9.23 -1.07 -29.85
N LYS A 119 -10.07 -1.33 -28.85
CA LYS A 119 -11.17 -0.44 -28.47
C LYS A 119 -10.69 0.89 -27.86
N MET A 120 -9.65 0.85 -27.02
CA MET A 120 -9.02 2.07 -26.51
C MET A 120 -8.54 2.98 -27.64
N ASN A 121 -7.85 2.42 -28.64
CA ASN A 121 -7.38 3.17 -29.81
C ASN A 121 -8.55 3.77 -30.61
N GLN A 122 -9.64 3.00 -30.82
CA GLN A 122 -10.84 3.50 -31.52
C GLN A 122 -11.52 4.65 -30.76
N ARG A 123 -11.53 4.63 -29.44
CA ARG A 123 -12.11 5.70 -28.61
C ARG A 123 -11.23 6.95 -28.56
N GLY A 124 -9.92 6.81 -28.75
CA GLY A 124 -8.96 7.91 -28.84
C GLY A 124 -8.72 8.71 -27.54
N ARG A 125 -9.17 8.19 -26.38
CA ARG A 125 -9.10 8.86 -25.09
C ARG A 125 -8.27 8.08 -24.04
N GLY A 126 -7.49 7.09 -24.47
CA GLY A 126 -6.68 6.27 -23.55
C GLY A 126 -7.50 5.63 -22.44
N ILE A 127 -7.01 5.67 -21.23
CA ILE A 127 -7.66 5.12 -20.02
C ILE A 127 -9.04 5.75 -19.77
N GLU A 128 -9.17 7.06 -19.93
CA GLU A 128 -10.42 7.81 -19.72
C GLU A 128 -11.53 7.43 -20.73
N GLY A 129 -11.16 6.82 -21.86
CA GLY A 129 -12.11 6.24 -22.82
C GLY A 129 -12.56 4.83 -22.47
N SER A 130 -11.93 4.20 -21.46
CA SER A 130 -12.16 2.79 -21.12
C SER A 130 -12.56 2.56 -19.65
N ILE A 131 -12.29 3.51 -18.78
CA ILE A 131 -12.70 3.46 -17.37
C ILE A 131 -13.55 4.70 -17.08
N SER A 132 -14.69 4.52 -16.42
CA SER A 132 -15.56 5.64 -16.03
C SER A 132 -14.85 6.58 -15.06
N GLN A 133 -15.19 7.88 -15.12
CA GLN A 133 -14.59 8.90 -14.27
C GLN A 133 -14.76 8.55 -12.78
N GLU A 134 -15.91 8.06 -12.36
CA GLU A 134 -16.17 7.66 -10.99
C GLU A 134 -15.23 6.55 -10.49
N MET A 135 -14.92 5.55 -11.35
CA MET A 135 -13.91 4.53 -11.02
C MET A 135 -12.51 5.13 -10.94
N LEU A 136 -12.15 5.99 -11.91
CA LEU A 136 -10.86 6.69 -11.91
C LEU A 136 -10.70 7.59 -10.67
N ASP A 137 -11.77 8.25 -10.24
CA ASP A 137 -11.75 9.11 -9.05
C ASP A 137 -11.45 8.29 -7.79
N VAL A 138 -12.05 7.10 -7.64
CA VAL A 138 -11.75 6.20 -6.52
C VAL A 138 -10.30 5.71 -6.57
N MET A 139 -9.81 5.33 -7.74
CA MET A 139 -8.44 4.84 -7.93
C MET A 139 -7.40 5.95 -7.67
N ARG A 140 -7.59 7.12 -8.27
CA ARG A 140 -6.67 8.26 -8.21
C ARG A 140 -6.69 9.01 -6.87
N SER A 141 -7.78 8.90 -6.09
CA SER A 141 -7.89 9.49 -4.75
C SER A 141 -7.39 8.58 -3.63
N ALA A 142 -7.07 7.33 -3.93
CA ALA A 142 -6.45 6.44 -2.97
C ALA A 142 -5.02 6.90 -2.64
N ASP A 143 -4.59 6.70 -1.41
CA ASP A 143 -3.20 6.95 -1.04
C ASP A 143 -2.26 5.93 -1.69
N ILE A 144 -2.75 4.69 -1.87
CA ILE A 144 -2.06 3.63 -2.62
C ILE A 144 -3.08 2.90 -3.50
N PHE A 145 -2.80 2.78 -4.79
CA PHE A 145 -3.59 1.98 -5.71
C PHE A 145 -2.74 0.85 -6.31
N MET A 146 -3.20 -0.39 -6.16
CA MET A 146 -2.56 -1.62 -6.65
C MET A 146 -3.42 -2.35 -7.68
N VAL A 147 -2.78 -2.88 -8.73
CA VAL A 147 -3.44 -3.65 -9.79
C VAL A 147 -2.57 -4.82 -10.26
N ASN A 148 -3.15 -5.91 -10.78
CA ASN A 148 -2.40 -7.01 -11.40
C ASN A 148 -2.11 -6.69 -12.87
N ASN A 149 -0.81 -6.56 -13.20
CA ASN A 149 -0.33 -6.38 -14.56
C ASN A 149 -0.04 -7.76 -15.17
N GLU A 150 -1.01 -8.32 -15.91
CA GLU A 150 -0.99 -9.71 -16.36
C GLU A 150 -0.43 -9.88 -17.78
N PHE A 151 0.64 -9.17 -18.09
CA PHE A 151 1.35 -9.24 -19.37
C PHE A 151 2.74 -8.60 -19.26
N PRO A 152 3.72 -8.99 -20.10
CA PRO A 152 5.00 -8.30 -20.20
C PRO A 152 4.93 -7.05 -21.08
N TYR A 153 5.75 -6.04 -20.75
CA TYR A 153 6.04 -4.88 -21.59
C TYR A 153 7.30 -5.12 -22.40
N SER A 154 7.18 -5.35 -23.71
CA SER A 154 8.33 -5.57 -24.60
C SER A 154 7.93 -5.50 -26.06
N ASP A 155 8.87 -5.09 -26.92
CA ASP A 155 8.80 -5.27 -28.37
C ASP A 155 9.56 -6.51 -28.85
N ARG A 156 10.16 -7.27 -27.90
CA ARG A 156 11.06 -8.40 -28.15
C ARG A 156 10.48 -9.71 -27.61
N GLY A 157 11.15 -10.80 -27.93
CA GLY A 157 10.80 -12.14 -27.45
C GLY A 157 9.85 -12.87 -28.43
N THR A 158 9.62 -14.14 -28.10
CA THR A 158 8.72 -15.04 -28.87
C THR A 158 7.69 -15.61 -27.92
N PRO A 159 6.44 -15.80 -28.38
CA PRO A 159 5.39 -16.35 -27.53
C PRO A 159 5.76 -17.74 -27.03
N THR A 160 5.39 -18.05 -25.79
CA THR A 160 5.58 -19.37 -25.18
C THR A 160 4.86 -20.43 -26.01
N GLU A 161 5.60 -21.47 -26.41
CA GLU A 161 5.05 -22.59 -27.20
C GLU A 161 3.95 -23.33 -26.44
N ASN A 162 2.93 -23.79 -27.17
CA ASN A 162 1.79 -24.54 -26.65
C ASN A 162 0.97 -23.82 -25.56
N LYS A 163 1.17 -22.51 -25.37
CA LYS A 163 0.33 -21.67 -24.52
C LYS A 163 -0.80 -21.05 -25.37
N LYS A 164 -2.06 -21.27 -24.96
CA LYS A 164 -3.25 -20.87 -25.73
C LYS A 164 -3.38 -19.34 -25.83
N PHE A 165 -3.10 -18.65 -24.75
CA PHE A 165 -3.13 -17.20 -24.68
C PHE A 165 -1.76 -16.69 -24.25
N THR A 166 -1.18 -15.83 -25.04
CA THR A 166 0.07 -15.12 -24.73
C THR A 166 -0.15 -13.63 -24.94
N PHE A 167 0.26 -12.84 -23.95
CA PHE A 167 0.04 -11.40 -23.91
C PHE A 167 1.37 -10.65 -23.98
N ARG A 168 1.36 -9.50 -24.65
CA ARG A 168 2.50 -8.58 -24.69
C ARG A 168 2.05 -7.17 -25.05
N ALA A 169 2.40 -6.20 -24.22
CA ALA A 169 2.16 -4.79 -24.50
C ALA A 169 3.47 -4.09 -24.91
N LYS A 170 3.37 -3.00 -25.66
CA LYS A 170 4.50 -2.14 -25.94
C LYS A 170 4.96 -1.45 -24.65
N PRO A 171 6.28 -1.18 -24.49
CA PRO A 171 6.81 -0.48 -23.32
C PRO A 171 6.14 0.87 -23.05
N GLU A 172 5.80 1.63 -24.08
CA GLU A 172 5.14 2.94 -23.99
C GLU A 172 3.77 2.89 -23.28
N TYR A 173 3.09 1.72 -23.31
CA TYR A 173 1.78 1.55 -22.66
C TYR A 173 1.87 1.43 -21.13
N ALA A 174 3.07 1.33 -20.56
CA ALA A 174 3.26 1.40 -19.13
C ALA A 174 2.82 2.77 -18.56
N SER A 175 2.78 3.83 -19.37
CA SER A 175 2.23 5.13 -18.98
C SER A 175 0.75 5.05 -18.58
N TYR A 176 -0.02 4.08 -19.10
CA TYR A 176 -1.42 3.88 -18.69
C TYR A 176 -1.57 3.51 -17.20
N LEU A 177 -0.56 2.91 -16.59
CA LEU A 177 -0.54 2.66 -15.14
C LEU A 177 -0.55 4.00 -14.39
N LEU A 178 0.26 4.97 -14.83
CA LEU A 178 0.28 6.32 -14.26
C LEU A 178 -1.04 7.06 -14.50
N ASP A 179 -1.60 6.93 -15.70
CA ASP A 179 -2.90 7.52 -16.05
C ASP A 179 -4.04 6.94 -15.18
N MET A 180 -3.95 5.66 -14.79
CA MET A 180 -4.88 5.03 -13.85
C MET A 180 -4.68 5.51 -12.40
N GLY A 181 -3.53 6.08 -12.09
CA GLY A 181 -3.12 6.44 -10.73
C GLY A 181 -2.51 5.28 -9.94
N ALA A 182 -1.98 4.26 -10.63
CA ALA A 182 -1.33 3.14 -9.95
C ALA A 182 -0.05 3.56 -9.22
N ASP A 183 0.15 3.05 -8.02
CA ASP A 183 1.32 3.24 -7.18
C ASP A 183 2.20 2.00 -7.12
N ILE A 184 1.62 0.84 -7.39
CA ILE A 184 2.30 -0.45 -7.37
C ILE A 184 1.55 -1.44 -8.25
N VAL A 185 2.28 -2.35 -8.90
CA VAL A 185 1.70 -3.46 -9.66
C VAL A 185 2.19 -4.81 -9.17
N SER A 186 1.31 -5.83 -9.21
CA SER A 186 1.72 -7.22 -9.12
C SER A 186 2.21 -7.70 -10.48
N LEU A 187 3.36 -8.38 -10.50
CA LEU A 187 3.86 -9.14 -11.64
C LEU A 187 3.87 -10.65 -11.36
N ALA A 188 3.43 -11.06 -10.17
CA ALA A 188 3.38 -12.47 -9.78
C ALA A 188 2.17 -13.18 -10.41
N ASN A 189 2.24 -13.47 -11.71
CA ASN A 189 1.19 -14.16 -12.43
C ASN A 189 1.76 -15.11 -13.50
N ASN A 190 0.90 -15.92 -14.10
CA ASN A 190 1.27 -16.91 -15.11
C ASN A 190 1.51 -16.30 -16.51
N HIS A 191 1.23 -15.01 -16.73
CA HIS A 191 1.44 -14.31 -17.99
C HIS A 191 2.69 -13.41 -18.02
N ALA A 192 3.35 -13.20 -16.89
CA ALA A 192 4.54 -12.34 -16.80
C ALA A 192 5.69 -12.76 -17.75
N TYR A 193 5.74 -14.05 -18.13
CA TYR A 193 6.82 -14.63 -18.92
C TYR A 193 6.39 -15.07 -20.33
N ASP A 194 5.25 -14.61 -20.82
CA ASP A 194 4.60 -15.06 -22.05
C ASP A 194 5.46 -14.96 -23.30
N TYR A 195 6.37 -14.01 -23.36
CA TYR A 195 7.30 -13.80 -24.46
C TYR A 195 8.76 -14.08 -24.06
N GLY A 196 8.95 -14.91 -23.04
CA GLY A 196 10.24 -15.42 -22.60
C GLY A 196 11.07 -14.42 -21.79
N LYS A 197 12.30 -14.83 -21.48
CA LYS A 197 13.21 -14.12 -20.58
C LYS A 197 13.46 -12.67 -20.97
N ILE A 198 13.61 -12.40 -22.27
CA ILE A 198 13.95 -11.06 -22.75
C ILE A 198 12.79 -10.10 -22.51
N ALA A 199 11.57 -10.50 -22.83
CA ALA A 199 10.38 -9.69 -22.60
C ALA A 199 10.09 -9.47 -21.11
N PHE A 200 10.32 -10.48 -20.28
CA PHE A 200 10.23 -10.36 -18.84
C PHE A 200 11.20 -9.31 -18.28
N LEU A 201 12.48 -9.35 -18.70
CA LEU A 201 13.48 -8.36 -18.28
C LEU A 201 13.15 -6.95 -18.77
N ASP A 202 12.68 -6.83 -20.04
CA ASP A 202 12.20 -5.55 -20.58
C ASP A 202 11.07 -4.97 -19.73
N THR A 203 10.18 -5.82 -19.20
CA THR A 203 9.09 -5.41 -18.30
C THR A 203 9.65 -4.77 -17.02
N LEU A 204 10.63 -5.41 -16.38
CA LEU A 204 11.25 -4.86 -15.18
C LEU A 204 11.94 -3.52 -15.47
N ASP A 205 12.66 -3.43 -16.62
CA ASP A 205 13.32 -2.19 -17.03
C ASP A 205 12.32 -1.09 -17.39
N THR A 206 11.22 -1.43 -18.05
CA THR A 206 10.14 -0.48 -18.40
C THR A 206 9.49 0.12 -17.15
N LEU A 207 9.12 -0.71 -16.19
CA LEU A 207 8.50 -0.25 -14.93
C LEU A 207 9.48 0.59 -14.10
N ASN A 208 10.74 0.16 -14.00
CA ASN A 208 11.79 0.97 -13.35
C ASN A 208 12.00 2.32 -14.06
N GLY A 209 11.93 2.33 -15.41
CA GLY A 209 12.10 3.53 -16.21
C GLY A 209 11.04 4.60 -15.98
N ILE A 210 9.81 4.21 -15.64
CA ILE A 210 8.71 5.12 -15.29
C ILE A 210 8.56 5.30 -13.77
N GLY A 211 9.44 4.70 -12.95
CA GLY A 211 9.38 4.78 -11.50
C GLY A 211 8.20 4.03 -10.87
N MET A 212 7.65 3.00 -11.56
CA MET A 212 6.53 2.21 -11.06
C MET A 212 7.05 1.06 -10.19
N PRO A 213 6.77 1.05 -8.88
CA PRO A 213 7.04 -0.07 -8.01
C PRO A 213 6.31 -1.34 -8.48
N TYR A 214 7.00 -2.48 -8.42
CA TYR A 214 6.39 -3.78 -8.70
C TYR A 214 6.81 -4.80 -7.65
N VAL A 215 6.00 -5.83 -7.46
CA VAL A 215 6.19 -6.87 -6.46
C VAL A 215 5.92 -8.25 -7.05
N GLY A 216 6.61 -9.27 -6.52
CA GLY A 216 6.40 -10.66 -6.90
C GLY A 216 7.15 -11.10 -8.17
N ALA A 217 8.12 -10.32 -8.64
CA ALA A 217 8.97 -10.62 -9.80
C ALA A 217 10.37 -10.03 -9.61
N GLY A 218 11.38 -10.61 -10.24
CA GLY A 218 12.75 -10.10 -10.11
C GLY A 218 13.72 -10.75 -11.07
N ARG A 219 14.95 -10.21 -11.13
CA ARG A 219 16.04 -10.72 -11.94
C ARG A 219 16.63 -12.03 -11.38
N ASN A 220 16.32 -12.31 -10.13
CA ASN A 220 16.64 -13.51 -9.38
C ASN A 220 15.62 -13.70 -8.24
N LEU A 221 15.76 -14.76 -7.48
CA LEU A 221 14.85 -15.09 -6.39
C LEU A 221 14.86 -14.02 -5.27
N GLU A 222 16.03 -13.45 -4.94
CA GLU A 222 16.16 -12.45 -3.90
C GLU A 222 15.33 -11.20 -4.24
N GLU A 223 15.36 -10.75 -5.49
CA GLU A 223 14.52 -9.63 -5.95
C GLU A 223 13.04 -10.02 -6.00
N ALA A 224 12.71 -11.22 -6.53
CA ALA A 224 11.33 -11.63 -6.73
C ALA A 224 10.53 -11.79 -5.43
N ILE A 225 11.18 -12.23 -4.34
CA ILE A 225 10.54 -12.41 -3.02
C ILE A 225 10.52 -11.14 -2.18
N LYS A 226 11.20 -10.07 -2.63
CA LYS A 226 11.39 -8.86 -1.84
C LYS A 226 10.09 -8.06 -1.75
N PRO A 227 9.59 -7.75 -0.54
CA PRO A 227 8.42 -6.90 -0.38
C PRO A 227 8.67 -5.47 -0.86
N VAL A 228 7.59 -4.79 -1.23
CA VAL A 228 7.55 -3.34 -1.40
C VAL A 228 6.89 -2.74 -0.17
N TYR A 229 7.46 -1.66 0.36
CA TYR A 229 6.93 -0.98 1.53
C TYR A 229 6.52 0.45 1.19
N PHE A 230 5.33 0.85 1.65
CA PHE A 230 4.93 2.24 1.68
C PHE A 230 4.88 2.75 3.12
N ILE A 231 5.36 3.97 3.35
CA ILE A 231 5.19 4.68 4.61
C ILE A 231 4.22 5.83 4.37
N VAL A 232 3.06 5.74 5.02
CA VAL A 232 1.95 6.68 4.93
C VAL A 232 1.39 6.90 6.33
N ASN A 233 1.14 8.15 6.74
CA ASN A 233 0.60 8.47 8.08
C ASN A 233 1.36 7.78 9.22
N ASP A 234 2.68 7.73 9.11
CA ASP A 234 3.57 7.08 10.09
C ASP A 234 3.28 5.57 10.31
N GLN A 235 2.68 4.93 9.30
CA GLN A 235 2.49 3.49 9.20
C GLN A 235 3.31 2.92 8.05
N LYS A 236 4.06 1.85 8.29
CA LYS A 236 4.79 1.10 7.27
C LYS A 236 3.97 -0.11 6.83
N ILE A 237 3.55 -0.08 5.58
CA ILE A 237 2.67 -1.08 4.97
C ILE A 237 3.50 -1.91 4.00
N ALA A 238 3.54 -3.23 4.21
CA ALA A 238 4.23 -4.18 3.36
C ALA A 238 3.29 -4.76 2.32
N PHE A 239 3.75 -4.81 1.06
CA PHE A 239 3.11 -5.53 -0.04
C PHE A 239 3.99 -6.71 -0.43
N VAL A 240 3.41 -7.91 -0.39
CA VAL A 240 4.00 -9.16 -0.84
C VAL A 240 3.12 -9.71 -1.94
N ALA A 241 3.68 -10.14 -3.08
CA ALA A 241 2.90 -10.82 -4.11
C ALA A 241 3.56 -12.14 -4.50
N ALA A 242 2.71 -13.14 -4.80
CA ALA A 242 3.15 -14.45 -5.26
C ALA A 242 2.10 -15.08 -6.19
N THR A 243 2.51 -16.07 -6.99
CA THR A 243 1.59 -16.87 -7.81
C THR A 243 1.64 -18.34 -7.45
N GLN A 244 0.45 -18.93 -7.32
CA GLN A 244 0.28 -20.37 -7.09
C GLN A 244 0.05 -21.13 -8.41
N ILE A 245 -0.19 -20.39 -9.51
CA ILE A 245 -0.55 -20.99 -10.78
C ILE A 245 0.63 -21.72 -11.40
N GLU A 246 0.37 -22.97 -11.80
CA GLU A 246 1.31 -23.84 -12.49
C GLU A 246 0.55 -24.88 -13.33
N ARG A 247 1.02 -25.11 -14.54
CA ARG A 247 0.59 -26.23 -15.37
C ARG A 247 1.67 -27.31 -15.27
N THR A 248 1.32 -28.46 -14.72
CA THR A 248 2.28 -29.55 -14.49
C THR A 248 2.80 -30.17 -15.78
N GLU A 249 1.95 -30.23 -16.83
CA GLU A 249 2.28 -30.86 -18.11
C GLU A 249 3.13 -29.95 -19.02
N ASN A 250 2.92 -28.64 -18.92
CA ASN A 250 3.66 -27.64 -19.69
C ASN A 250 3.77 -26.36 -18.84
N PRO A 251 4.76 -26.28 -17.95
CA PRO A 251 4.92 -25.15 -17.06
C PRO A 251 5.10 -23.85 -17.82
N ASP A 252 4.14 -22.94 -17.72
CA ASP A 252 4.13 -21.63 -18.34
C ASP A 252 4.52 -20.50 -17.38
N THR A 253 4.44 -20.75 -16.08
CA THR A 253 4.93 -19.86 -15.06
C THR A 253 6.41 -20.11 -14.79
N LYS A 254 7.24 -19.10 -14.98
CA LYS A 254 8.69 -19.21 -14.75
C LYS A 254 9.04 -18.65 -13.38
N GLU A 255 9.37 -19.57 -12.47
CA GLU A 255 9.87 -19.25 -11.15
C GLU A 255 11.22 -18.56 -11.20
N ALA A 256 11.39 -17.51 -10.39
CA ALA A 256 12.72 -16.96 -10.14
C ALA A 256 13.60 -17.95 -9.37
N THR A 257 14.85 -18.06 -9.76
CA THR A 257 15.86 -18.83 -9.02
C THR A 257 17.01 -17.92 -8.59
N GLN A 258 17.99 -18.44 -7.85
CA GLN A 258 19.18 -17.65 -7.49
C GLN A 258 19.87 -17.03 -8.72
N ASN A 259 19.84 -17.71 -9.88
CA ASN A 259 20.59 -17.32 -11.06
C ASN A 259 19.71 -17.04 -12.29
N SER A 260 18.40 -17.01 -12.14
CA SER A 260 17.49 -16.75 -13.26
C SER A 260 16.32 -15.85 -12.86
N PRO A 261 15.93 -14.93 -13.76
CA PRO A 261 14.76 -14.07 -13.54
C PRO A 261 13.47 -14.87 -13.62
N GLY A 262 12.45 -14.37 -12.93
CA GLY A 262 11.12 -14.95 -12.92
C GLY A 262 10.23 -14.32 -11.86
N VAL A 263 9.09 -14.95 -11.66
CA VAL A 263 8.10 -14.56 -10.66
C VAL A 263 8.32 -15.29 -9.33
N PHE A 264 7.79 -14.71 -8.25
CA PHE A 264 7.71 -15.39 -6.96
C PHE A 264 6.58 -16.43 -7.02
N ARG A 265 6.96 -17.69 -7.24
CA ARG A 265 6.03 -18.80 -7.28
C ARG A 265 5.86 -19.39 -5.89
N CYS A 266 4.62 -19.67 -5.50
CA CYS A 266 4.29 -20.23 -4.19
C CYS A 266 3.49 -21.57 -4.30
N TRP A 267 3.80 -22.41 -5.29
CA TRP A 267 3.26 -23.77 -5.35
C TRP A 267 3.55 -24.51 -4.05
N ASN A 268 4.81 -24.51 -3.60
CA ASN A 268 5.17 -24.71 -2.20
C ASN A 268 5.12 -23.35 -1.49
N VAL A 269 4.22 -23.22 -0.52
CA VAL A 269 3.95 -21.96 0.16
C VAL A 269 5.02 -21.57 1.19
N ASP A 270 5.91 -22.47 1.60
CA ASP A 270 6.83 -22.28 2.75
C ASP A 270 7.67 -20.99 2.63
N LYS A 271 8.21 -20.72 1.42
CA LYS A 271 8.98 -19.48 1.22
C LYS A 271 8.11 -18.22 1.33
N LEU A 272 6.85 -18.28 0.88
CA LEU A 272 5.91 -17.16 1.04
C LEU A 272 5.61 -16.90 2.51
N LEU A 273 5.40 -17.97 3.31
CA LEU A 273 5.17 -17.83 4.76
C LEU A 273 6.36 -17.19 5.47
N GLU A 274 7.60 -17.58 5.12
CA GLU A 274 8.82 -16.95 5.63
C GLU A 274 8.87 -15.45 5.30
N VAL A 275 8.59 -15.08 4.03
CA VAL A 275 8.58 -13.67 3.58
C VAL A 275 7.52 -12.86 4.32
N VAL A 276 6.30 -13.39 4.46
CA VAL A 276 5.21 -12.74 5.20
C VAL A 276 5.58 -12.55 6.67
N ALA A 277 6.10 -13.59 7.34
CA ALA A 277 6.52 -13.51 8.73
C ALA A 277 7.63 -12.47 8.94
N ASN A 278 8.62 -12.41 8.04
CA ASN A 278 9.69 -11.41 8.10
C ASN A 278 9.15 -9.99 7.85
N ALA A 279 8.23 -9.81 6.87
CA ALA A 279 7.60 -8.53 6.61
C ALA A 279 6.80 -8.04 7.84
N LYS A 280 6.09 -8.94 8.54
CA LYS A 280 5.31 -8.61 9.74
C LYS A 280 6.17 -8.13 10.91
N GLN A 281 7.42 -8.58 11.01
CA GLN A 281 8.34 -8.13 12.06
C GLN A 281 8.81 -6.67 11.88
N VAL A 282 8.78 -6.15 10.63
CA VAL A 282 9.38 -4.86 10.27
C VAL A 282 8.37 -3.85 9.71
N SER A 283 7.08 -4.19 9.70
CA SER A 283 6.00 -3.32 9.22
C SER A 283 4.80 -3.33 10.16
N ASP A 284 3.93 -2.35 10.04
CA ASP A 284 2.72 -2.22 10.85
C ASP A 284 1.56 -3.02 10.26
N TYR A 285 1.53 -3.16 8.91
CA TYR A 285 0.48 -3.86 8.19
C TYR A 285 1.08 -4.65 7.03
N VAL A 286 0.64 -5.89 6.81
CA VAL A 286 1.11 -6.77 5.74
C VAL A 286 -0.05 -7.17 4.83
N ILE A 287 0.07 -6.83 3.56
CA ILE A 287 -0.87 -7.16 2.50
C ILE A 287 -0.23 -8.21 1.60
N VAL A 288 -0.92 -9.33 1.40
CA VAL A 288 -0.51 -10.36 0.44
C VAL A 288 -1.44 -10.31 -0.77
N TYR A 289 -0.88 -10.03 -1.96
CA TYR A 289 -1.57 -10.11 -3.23
C TYR A 289 -1.18 -11.41 -3.93
N ILE A 290 -2.15 -12.29 -4.15
CA ILE A 290 -1.85 -13.65 -4.60
C ILE A 290 -2.65 -14.05 -5.84
N HIS A 291 -1.95 -14.53 -6.87
CA HIS A 291 -2.52 -15.01 -8.13
C HIS A 291 -2.72 -16.54 -8.03
N TRP A 292 -3.98 -16.99 -7.86
CA TRP A 292 -4.32 -18.36 -7.51
C TRP A 292 -5.71 -18.78 -7.96
N GLY A 293 -6.04 -20.05 -7.74
CA GLY A 293 -7.38 -20.57 -7.95
C GLY A 293 -7.59 -21.13 -9.36
N THR A 294 -8.82 -21.45 -9.67
CA THR A 294 -9.23 -22.06 -10.95
C THR A 294 -10.02 -21.06 -11.78
N GLU A 295 -9.67 -20.92 -13.07
CA GLU A 295 -10.34 -20.00 -13.98
C GLU A 295 -11.85 -20.30 -14.14
N ALA A 296 -12.63 -19.24 -14.35
CA ALA A 296 -14.05 -19.24 -14.72
C ALA A 296 -14.97 -19.92 -13.71
N THR A 297 -14.60 -20.00 -12.43
CA THR A 297 -15.44 -20.50 -11.34
C THR A 297 -15.39 -19.60 -10.12
N ASP A 298 -16.53 -19.46 -9.45
CA ASP A 298 -16.64 -18.78 -8.14
C ASP A 298 -16.34 -19.72 -6.96
N GLN A 299 -16.07 -21.00 -7.23
CA GLN A 299 -15.74 -22.00 -6.21
C GLN A 299 -14.25 -21.96 -5.88
N LEU A 300 -13.95 -21.90 -4.58
CA LEU A 300 -12.58 -21.96 -4.13
C LEU A 300 -12.00 -23.36 -4.30
N ASP A 301 -10.80 -23.43 -4.86
CA ASP A 301 -10.06 -24.68 -4.92
C ASP A 301 -9.35 -25.02 -3.59
N TRP A 302 -8.61 -26.13 -3.58
CA TRP A 302 -7.91 -26.58 -2.38
C TRP A 302 -6.78 -25.65 -1.97
N ALA A 303 -6.05 -25.09 -2.95
CA ALA A 303 -4.89 -24.23 -2.68
C ALA A 303 -5.33 -22.91 -2.05
N GLN A 304 -6.39 -22.31 -2.56
CA GLN A 304 -6.97 -21.10 -1.98
C GLN A 304 -7.38 -21.31 -0.52
N LYS A 305 -8.06 -22.43 -0.21
CA LYS A 305 -8.51 -22.74 1.16
C LYS A 305 -7.35 -23.03 2.12
N ASP A 306 -6.37 -23.83 1.68
CA ASP A 306 -5.22 -24.22 2.50
C ASP A 306 -4.25 -23.05 2.69
N GLN A 307 -3.86 -22.38 1.59
CA GLN A 307 -2.85 -21.34 1.63
C GLN A 307 -3.35 -20.06 2.32
N ALA A 308 -4.64 -19.70 2.18
CA ALA A 308 -5.19 -18.53 2.89
C ALA A 308 -5.00 -18.64 4.40
N VAL A 309 -5.28 -19.81 4.98
CA VAL A 309 -5.10 -20.07 6.42
C VAL A 309 -3.63 -19.97 6.82
N LYS A 310 -2.74 -20.58 6.03
CA LYS A 310 -1.29 -20.56 6.31
C LYS A 310 -0.71 -19.14 6.21
N ILE A 311 -1.11 -18.37 5.19
CA ILE A 311 -0.65 -16.98 4.96
C ILE A 311 -1.15 -16.07 6.10
N SER A 312 -2.41 -16.22 6.52
CA SER A 312 -2.95 -15.52 7.69
C SER A 312 -2.13 -15.82 8.95
N ASN A 313 -1.89 -17.11 9.23
CA ASN A 313 -1.10 -17.54 10.40
C ASN A 313 0.36 -17.05 10.36
N ALA A 314 0.92 -16.80 9.19
CA ALA A 314 2.24 -16.21 9.03
C ALA A 314 2.28 -14.70 9.34
N GLY A 315 1.13 -14.04 9.48
CA GLY A 315 1.02 -12.64 9.89
C GLY A 315 0.53 -11.68 8.81
N ALA A 316 -0.09 -12.17 7.74
CA ALA A 316 -0.80 -11.31 6.80
C ALA A 316 -2.01 -10.66 7.48
N ASP A 317 -2.20 -9.36 7.28
CA ASP A 317 -3.33 -8.59 7.79
C ASP A 317 -4.46 -8.45 6.76
N LEU A 318 -4.16 -8.64 5.48
CA LEU A 318 -5.12 -8.70 4.37
C LEU A 318 -4.59 -9.62 3.27
N ILE A 319 -5.47 -10.43 2.68
CA ILE A 319 -5.17 -11.23 1.49
C ILE A 319 -6.09 -10.81 0.36
N ILE A 320 -5.51 -10.44 -0.78
CA ILE A 320 -6.21 -10.10 -2.03
C ILE A 320 -5.77 -11.09 -3.10
N GLY A 321 -6.74 -11.76 -3.73
CA GLY A 321 -6.51 -12.72 -4.78
C GLY A 321 -7.03 -12.29 -6.14
N ASP A 322 -6.48 -12.89 -7.20
CA ASP A 322 -6.91 -12.80 -8.58
C ASP A 322 -6.59 -14.09 -9.36
N HIS A 323 -6.64 -14.11 -10.69
CA HIS A 323 -6.52 -15.23 -11.61
C HIS A 323 -7.82 -15.90 -12.05
N PRO A 324 -8.83 -16.18 -11.20
CA PRO A 324 -10.05 -16.85 -11.68
C PRO A 324 -10.81 -16.10 -12.79
N HIS A 325 -10.45 -14.85 -13.06
CA HIS A 325 -11.10 -13.96 -14.04
C HIS A 325 -12.59 -13.71 -13.78
N VAL A 326 -13.07 -14.11 -12.61
CA VAL A 326 -14.41 -13.85 -12.07
C VAL A 326 -14.31 -13.49 -10.60
N LEU A 327 -15.32 -12.77 -10.08
CA LEU A 327 -15.41 -12.47 -8.66
C LEU A 327 -15.56 -13.76 -7.86
N GLN A 328 -14.79 -13.90 -6.79
CA GLN A 328 -14.97 -14.94 -5.79
C GLN A 328 -15.34 -14.32 -4.44
N GLN A 329 -15.61 -15.15 -3.45
CA GLN A 329 -16.12 -14.75 -2.15
C GLN A 329 -15.14 -13.87 -1.35
N PHE A 330 -15.71 -13.09 -0.43
CA PHE A 330 -15.01 -12.63 0.77
C PHE A 330 -15.06 -13.70 1.87
N GLY A 331 -14.02 -13.75 2.68
CA GLY A 331 -13.94 -14.60 3.86
C GLY A 331 -13.02 -14.00 4.92
N TYR A 332 -12.85 -14.75 5.99
CA TYR A 332 -11.87 -14.46 7.03
C TYR A 332 -11.11 -15.74 7.37
N CYS A 333 -9.80 -15.65 7.49
CA CYS A 333 -8.95 -16.65 8.13
C CYS A 333 -8.54 -16.06 9.48
N GLU A 334 -9.09 -16.60 10.57
CA GLU A 334 -9.06 -15.95 11.89
C GLU A 334 -9.53 -14.49 11.76
N ASP A 335 -8.71 -13.50 12.06
CA ASP A 335 -9.06 -12.07 11.94
C ASP A 335 -8.58 -11.43 10.63
N THR A 336 -7.91 -12.18 9.77
CA THR A 336 -7.42 -11.70 8.46
C THR A 336 -8.52 -11.75 7.42
N PRO A 337 -9.00 -10.62 6.88
CA PRO A 337 -9.93 -10.60 5.77
C PRO A 337 -9.26 -11.11 4.50
N VAL A 338 -10.04 -11.84 3.69
CA VAL A 338 -9.61 -12.40 2.41
C VAL A 338 -10.63 -12.05 1.34
N MET A 339 -10.20 -11.41 0.26
CA MET A 339 -10.91 -11.36 -1.02
C MET A 339 -10.26 -12.38 -1.95
N TYR A 340 -10.96 -13.49 -2.25
CA TYR A 340 -10.34 -14.61 -2.96
C TYR A 340 -10.08 -14.35 -4.44
N SER A 341 -10.90 -13.53 -5.12
CA SER A 341 -10.62 -13.06 -6.48
C SER A 341 -11.35 -11.76 -6.80
N LEU A 342 -10.59 -10.79 -7.29
CA LEU A 342 -11.10 -9.51 -7.82
C LEU A 342 -11.66 -9.68 -9.25
N GLY A 343 -11.34 -10.78 -9.94
CA GLY A 343 -11.67 -11.02 -11.34
C GLY A 343 -10.99 -10.03 -12.30
N ASN A 344 -11.44 -10.06 -13.55
CA ASN A 344 -10.96 -9.11 -14.56
C ASN A 344 -11.36 -7.68 -14.22
N PHE A 345 -10.44 -6.73 -14.36
CA PHE A 345 -10.78 -5.30 -14.28
C PHE A 345 -10.93 -4.71 -15.69
N LEU A 346 -9.85 -4.52 -16.45
CA LEU A 346 -9.87 -4.08 -17.83
C LEU A 346 -9.09 -5.07 -18.70
N PHE A 347 -9.70 -6.20 -19.04
CA PHE A 347 -9.00 -7.37 -19.55
C PHE A 347 -9.55 -7.89 -20.90
N ASN A 348 -10.85 -7.86 -21.09
CA ASN A 348 -11.48 -8.40 -22.31
C ASN A 348 -12.77 -7.65 -22.67
N SER A 349 -13.48 -8.12 -23.72
CA SER A 349 -14.75 -7.51 -24.21
C SER A 349 -15.99 -8.11 -23.57
N LYS A 350 -15.87 -9.17 -22.77
CA LYS A 350 -17.02 -9.85 -22.17
C LYS A 350 -17.73 -8.95 -21.17
N ALA A 351 -19.04 -9.10 -21.08
CA ALA A 351 -19.83 -8.49 -20.05
C ALA A 351 -19.68 -9.28 -18.74
N GLN A 352 -18.87 -8.77 -17.81
CA GLN A 352 -18.56 -9.42 -16.53
C GLN A 352 -18.65 -8.42 -15.39
N ASP A 353 -19.07 -8.91 -14.22
CA ASP A 353 -18.96 -8.12 -13.00
C ASP A 353 -17.51 -8.02 -12.57
N THR A 354 -17.12 -6.86 -12.09
CA THR A 354 -15.79 -6.53 -11.58
C THR A 354 -15.92 -5.65 -10.34
N CYS A 355 -14.81 -5.27 -9.75
CA CYS A 355 -14.84 -4.42 -8.56
C CYS A 355 -13.55 -3.60 -8.40
N LEU A 356 -13.66 -2.61 -7.50
CA LEU A 356 -12.54 -2.16 -6.68
C LEU A 356 -12.78 -2.65 -5.26
N VAL A 357 -11.71 -2.98 -4.55
CA VAL A 357 -11.74 -3.23 -3.11
C VAL A 357 -10.94 -2.12 -2.44
N LYS A 358 -11.58 -1.42 -1.49
CA LYS A 358 -10.95 -0.32 -0.75
C LYS A 358 -10.76 -0.73 0.70
N LEU A 359 -9.50 -0.78 1.13
CA LEU A 359 -9.09 -0.87 2.52
C LEU A 359 -8.91 0.54 3.09
N THR A 360 -9.41 0.77 4.28
CA THR A 360 -9.09 1.96 5.07
C THR A 360 -8.40 1.54 6.35
N LEU A 361 -7.24 2.12 6.63
CA LEU A 361 -6.51 2.00 7.88
C LEU A 361 -6.62 3.30 8.66
N ASP A 362 -6.62 3.22 9.99
CA ASP A 362 -6.43 4.34 10.89
C ASP A 362 -5.22 4.12 11.81
N ALA A 363 -5.02 4.96 12.80
CA ALA A 363 -3.91 4.84 13.75
C ALA A 363 -3.87 3.49 14.52
N ASN A 364 -4.98 2.75 14.55
CA ASN A 364 -5.09 1.44 15.20
C ASN A 364 -4.93 0.26 14.22
N GLY A 365 -4.74 0.53 12.93
CA GLY A 365 -4.65 -0.46 11.86
C GLY A 365 -5.95 -0.58 11.06
N PHE A 366 -6.49 -1.79 10.90
CA PHE A 366 -7.69 -2.05 10.11
C PHE A 366 -8.91 -1.26 10.62
N LYS A 367 -9.50 -0.42 9.74
CA LYS A 367 -10.73 0.31 10.00
C LYS A 367 -11.91 -0.26 9.24
N SER A 368 -11.78 -0.42 7.92
CA SER A 368 -12.86 -0.93 7.07
C SER A 368 -12.36 -1.54 5.78
N LEU A 369 -13.14 -2.46 5.23
CA LEU A 369 -12.98 -3.02 3.90
C LEU A 369 -14.27 -2.78 3.12
N GLN A 370 -14.20 -2.20 1.92
CA GLN A 370 -15.35 -1.87 1.08
C GLN A 370 -15.22 -2.50 -0.29
N PHE A 371 -16.24 -3.21 -0.72
CA PHE A 371 -16.43 -3.71 -2.07
C PHE A 371 -17.18 -2.68 -2.91
N ILE A 372 -16.58 -2.19 -3.98
CA ILE A 372 -17.15 -1.21 -4.89
C ILE A 372 -17.44 -1.91 -6.22
N PRO A 373 -18.70 -2.31 -6.48
CA PRO A 373 -19.02 -3.09 -7.66
C PRO A 373 -18.95 -2.29 -8.94
N GLY A 374 -18.40 -2.93 -9.98
CA GLY A 374 -18.29 -2.43 -11.32
C GLY A 374 -18.73 -3.44 -12.36
N ARG A 375 -18.78 -2.99 -13.62
CA ARG A 375 -19.07 -3.80 -14.79
C ARG A 375 -18.00 -3.59 -15.84
N GLN A 376 -17.30 -4.65 -16.22
CA GLN A 376 -16.54 -4.71 -17.45
C GLN A 376 -17.49 -5.11 -18.58
N GLN A 377 -17.55 -4.33 -19.65
CA GLN A 377 -18.34 -4.63 -20.85
C GLN A 377 -17.81 -3.86 -22.05
N ASP A 378 -17.72 -4.49 -23.22
CA ASP A 378 -17.19 -3.90 -24.45
C ASP A 378 -15.84 -3.18 -24.24
N CYS A 379 -14.95 -3.80 -23.47
CA CYS A 379 -13.63 -3.24 -23.14
C CYS A 379 -13.70 -1.88 -22.41
N SER A 380 -14.69 -1.70 -21.57
CA SER A 380 -14.84 -0.57 -20.67
C SER A 380 -15.20 -1.06 -19.28
N VAL A 381 -14.84 -0.27 -18.28
CA VAL A 381 -15.19 -0.50 -16.86
C VAL A 381 -16.02 0.68 -16.37
N THR A 382 -17.18 0.39 -15.79
CA THR A 382 -18.07 1.41 -15.21
C THR A 382 -18.44 1.05 -13.79
N MET A 383 -18.62 2.05 -12.92
CA MET A 383 -19.16 1.87 -11.59
C MET A 383 -20.66 1.51 -11.69
N LEU A 384 -21.12 0.61 -10.82
CA LEU A 384 -22.52 0.21 -10.77
C LEU A 384 -23.29 0.98 -9.70
N HIS A 385 -24.51 1.37 -10.03
CA HIS A 385 -25.43 2.08 -9.17
C HIS A 385 -26.81 1.40 -9.12
N GLY A 386 -27.63 1.79 -8.13
CA GLY A 386 -29.02 1.36 -8.01
C GLY A 386 -29.21 -0.15 -8.08
N THR A 387 -30.11 -0.61 -8.93
CA THR A 387 -30.48 -2.03 -9.05
C THR A 387 -29.31 -2.92 -9.47
N GLU A 388 -28.44 -2.46 -10.38
CA GLU A 388 -27.29 -3.24 -10.82
C GLU A 388 -26.21 -3.36 -9.74
N LYS A 389 -25.97 -2.30 -8.95
CA LYS A 389 -25.14 -2.37 -7.74
C LYS A 389 -25.70 -3.43 -6.79
N GLU A 390 -26.98 -3.37 -6.48
CA GLU A 390 -27.63 -4.30 -5.54
C GLU A 390 -27.61 -5.75 -6.06
N ARG A 391 -27.76 -5.96 -7.36
CA ARG A 391 -27.64 -7.29 -7.98
C ARG A 391 -26.27 -7.91 -7.68
N VAL A 392 -25.17 -7.15 -7.86
CA VAL A 392 -23.81 -7.64 -7.60
C VAL A 392 -23.56 -7.80 -6.11
N LEU A 393 -24.02 -6.86 -5.26
CA LEU A 393 -23.93 -7.01 -3.81
C LEU A 393 -24.67 -8.25 -3.30
N SER A 394 -25.87 -8.52 -3.83
CA SER A 394 -26.65 -9.73 -3.50
C SER A 394 -25.93 -11.01 -3.93
N TYR A 395 -25.31 -11.01 -5.12
CA TYR A 395 -24.47 -12.14 -5.56
C TYR A 395 -23.29 -12.33 -4.61
N MET A 396 -22.54 -11.29 -4.26
CA MET A 396 -21.41 -11.38 -3.34
C MET A 396 -21.80 -11.86 -1.95
N ARG A 397 -22.95 -11.40 -1.41
CA ARG A 397 -23.51 -11.90 -0.14
C ARG A 397 -23.80 -13.41 -0.20
N LYS A 398 -24.37 -13.86 -1.32
CA LYS A 398 -24.70 -15.28 -1.53
C LYS A 398 -23.46 -16.17 -1.53
N ILE A 399 -22.40 -15.76 -2.21
CA ILE A 399 -21.17 -16.56 -2.31
C ILE A 399 -20.22 -16.35 -1.12
N SER A 400 -20.46 -15.37 -0.25
CA SER A 400 -19.61 -15.02 0.92
C SER A 400 -20.29 -15.30 2.26
N PRO A 401 -20.52 -16.58 2.63
CA PRO A 401 -21.33 -16.91 3.81
C PRO A 401 -20.72 -16.49 5.14
N GLY A 402 -19.38 -16.30 5.20
CA GLY A 402 -18.63 -15.92 6.41
C GLY A 402 -18.61 -14.42 6.72
N VAL A 403 -19.21 -13.58 5.86
CA VAL A 403 -19.23 -12.13 6.04
C VAL A 403 -20.63 -11.54 5.85
N THR A 404 -20.82 -10.30 6.32
CA THR A 404 -21.92 -9.42 5.89
C THR A 404 -21.38 -8.38 4.92
N ILE A 405 -22.16 -8.04 3.90
CA ILE A 405 -21.88 -6.93 2.97
C ILE A 405 -23.11 -6.04 2.96
N ASP A 406 -22.97 -4.80 3.43
CA ASP A 406 -24.08 -3.85 3.52
C ASP A 406 -24.46 -3.23 2.15
N GLY A 407 -25.39 -2.29 2.14
CA GLY A 407 -25.85 -1.61 0.92
C GLY A 407 -24.79 -0.67 0.31
N ASP A 408 -23.82 -0.24 1.09
CA ASP A 408 -22.70 0.58 0.63
C ASP A 408 -21.48 -0.25 0.23
N GLY A 409 -21.52 -1.57 0.48
CA GLY A 409 -20.48 -2.53 0.13
C GLY A 409 -19.46 -2.75 1.25
N PHE A 410 -19.68 -2.24 2.46
CA PHE A 410 -18.77 -2.53 3.57
C PHE A 410 -18.88 -3.99 4.00
N VAL A 411 -17.71 -4.61 4.12
CA VAL A 411 -17.54 -6.03 4.43
C VAL A 411 -17.16 -6.19 5.89
N THR A 412 -17.92 -6.97 6.65
CA THR A 412 -17.65 -7.25 8.06
C THR A 412 -17.73 -8.76 8.35
N LYS A 413 -16.87 -9.26 9.23
CA LYS A 413 -16.89 -10.65 9.69
C LYS A 413 -18.21 -10.93 10.38
N LYS A 414 -18.84 -12.08 10.07
CA LYS A 414 -19.97 -12.56 10.87
C LYS A 414 -19.45 -13.09 12.19
N GLY A 415 -20.11 -12.70 13.27
CA GLY A 415 -19.83 -13.22 14.60
C GLY A 415 -20.19 -14.70 14.74
#